data_8b2a949b351bcbd5a7151a103dda812f
#
_entry.id   8b2a949b351bcbd5a7151a103dda812f
#
_cell.length_a   1.000
_cell.length_b   1.000
_cell.length_c   1.000
_cell.angle_alpha   90.00
_cell.angle_beta   90.00
_cell.angle_gamma   90.00
#
_symmetry.space_group_name_H-M   'P 1'
#
loop_
_entity.id
_entity.type
_entity.pdbx_description
1 polymer ?
#
loop_
_entity_poly.entity_id
_entity_poly.type
_entity_poly.pdbx_seq_one_letter_code
_entity_poly.pdbx_strand_id
1 'polypeptide(L)'
;MGGSLGTVCTWPTLGWAIEAWGWSAALAACGGVALGWTALWWWVVRDCPATHPWIGEEELKYISERVQTKETAGAKKRLPPYKAILKSTPFWALVILHFGNMWGLFFLLTAGPNFITNVLAFDLGHTGILAALPYLARLILALIFGQIGDLIMKKKWMSKDAIRKGFVPISHILPGLLLAIQTLTGCDVNWAIVLITLSLGLNGASTLTNLQNAHDLAPNFAGTLYGIANCLGSATGFISPIIVGYLTSTHNGLHEWHTIFYIGSSVYIASGIIFWFFGSGDVQSWNDLEETANKRDVVGIENVSFDDVEVDKNDKKDRETR
;
A
#
# COMPACT_ATOMS: atom_id res chain seq x y z
N MET A 1 1.93 -8.33 -4.96
CA MET A 1 2.88 -9.20 -5.72
C MET A 1 2.48 -9.32 -7.20
N GLY A 2 1.20 -9.57 -7.54
CA GLY A 2 0.74 -9.75 -8.92
C GLY A 2 1.13 -8.62 -9.89
N GLY A 3 1.04 -7.36 -9.46
CA GLY A 3 1.45 -6.23 -10.31
C GLY A 3 2.93 -6.27 -10.72
N SER A 4 3.84 -6.57 -9.80
CA SER A 4 5.27 -6.71 -10.13
C SER A 4 5.54 -7.89 -11.07
N LEU A 5 4.89 -9.03 -10.84
CA LEU A 5 5.00 -10.19 -11.73
C LEU A 5 4.47 -9.85 -13.13
N GLY A 6 3.32 -9.19 -13.21
CA GLY A 6 2.76 -8.72 -14.47
C GLY A 6 3.73 -7.81 -15.23
N THR A 7 4.34 -6.84 -14.54
CA THR A 7 5.32 -5.92 -15.14
C THR A 7 6.55 -6.68 -15.67
N VAL A 8 7.09 -7.63 -14.87
CA VAL A 8 8.25 -8.46 -15.27
C VAL A 8 7.97 -9.27 -16.54
N CYS A 9 6.75 -9.80 -16.69
CA CYS A 9 6.37 -10.55 -17.89
C CYS A 9 6.07 -9.63 -19.07
N THR A 10 5.37 -8.51 -18.82
CA THR A 10 4.85 -7.64 -19.89
C THR A 10 5.96 -6.86 -20.59
N TRP A 11 6.94 -6.30 -19.87
CA TRP A 11 7.98 -5.47 -20.49
C TRP A 11 8.78 -6.22 -21.58
N PRO A 12 9.38 -7.40 -21.31
CA PRO A 12 10.13 -8.12 -22.34
C PRO A 12 9.25 -8.62 -23.48
N THR A 13 8.06 -9.15 -23.14
CA THR A 13 7.15 -9.72 -24.17
C THR A 13 6.58 -8.64 -25.07
N LEU A 14 6.24 -7.47 -24.50
CA LEU A 14 5.73 -6.34 -25.27
C LEU A 14 6.82 -5.72 -26.14
N GLY A 15 8.06 -5.56 -25.61
CA GLY A 15 9.20 -5.08 -26.38
C GLY A 15 9.44 -5.95 -27.62
N TRP A 16 9.53 -7.26 -27.43
CA TRP A 16 9.68 -8.22 -28.53
C TRP A 16 8.49 -8.19 -29.51
N ALA A 17 7.26 -8.11 -29.00
CA ALA A 17 6.05 -8.09 -29.84
C ALA A 17 5.99 -6.81 -30.71
N ILE A 18 6.42 -5.67 -30.17
CA ILE A 18 6.47 -4.40 -30.91
C ILE A 18 7.51 -4.48 -32.03
N GLU A 19 8.67 -5.04 -31.77
CA GLU A 19 9.72 -5.23 -32.78
C GLU A 19 9.27 -6.21 -33.89
N ALA A 20 8.62 -7.32 -33.51
CA ALA A 20 8.22 -8.36 -34.47
C ALA A 20 6.96 -7.99 -35.27
N TRP A 21 5.95 -7.40 -34.67
CA TRP A 21 4.61 -7.20 -35.23
C TRP A 21 4.15 -5.73 -35.29
N GLY A 22 4.94 -4.80 -34.75
CA GLY A 22 4.56 -3.42 -34.61
C GLY A 22 3.65 -3.16 -33.39
N TRP A 23 3.59 -1.91 -32.96
CA TRP A 23 2.89 -1.51 -31.75
C TRP A 23 1.38 -1.79 -31.76
N SER A 24 0.73 -1.66 -32.94
CA SER A 24 -0.71 -1.87 -33.05
C SER A 24 -1.12 -3.33 -32.81
N ALA A 25 -0.39 -4.28 -33.41
CA ALA A 25 -0.63 -5.71 -33.21
C ALA A 25 -0.29 -6.16 -31.78
N ALA A 26 0.80 -5.61 -31.20
CA ALA A 26 1.18 -5.88 -29.83
C ALA A 26 0.10 -5.42 -28.82
N LEU A 27 -0.47 -4.22 -28.99
CA LEU A 27 -1.58 -3.74 -28.17
C LEU A 27 -2.85 -4.58 -28.34
N ALA A 28 -3.19 -4.96 -29.58
CA ALA A 28 -4.33 -5.84 -29.84
C ALA A 28 -4.17 -7.21 -29.15
N ALA A 29 -2.95 -7.78 -29.18
CA ALA A 29 -2.65 -9.03 -28.49
C ALA A 29 -2.81 -8.88 -26.95
N CYS A 30 -2.33 -7.80 -26.35
CA CYS A 30 -2.55 -7.50 -24.94
C CYS A 30 -4.05 -7.40 -24.60
N GLY A 31 -4.83 -6.72 -25.44
CA GLY A 31 -6.28 -6.64 -25.31
C GLY A 31 -6.95 -8.02 -25.37
N GLY A 32 -6.52 -8.88 -26.29
CA GLY A 32 -7.00 -10.25 -26.41
C GLY A 32 -6.70 -11.10 -25.17
N VAL A 33 -5.48 -11.00 -24.61
CA VAL A 33 -5.12 -11.67 -23.36
C VAL A 33 -5.98 -11.18 -22.19
N ALA A 34 -6.22 -9.87 -22.09
CA ALA A 34 -7.06 -9.28 -21.05
C ALA A 34 -8.53 -9.77 -21.15
N LEU A 35 -9.08 -9.84 -22.35
CA LEU A 35 -10.43 -10.39 -22.59
C LEU A 35 -10.52 -11.87 -22.22
N GLY A 36 -9.54 -12.66 -22.62
CA GLY A 36 -9.45 -14.09 -22.26
C GLY A 36 -9.37 -14.28 -20.74
N TRP A 37 -8.56 -13.46 -20.05
CA TRP A 37 -8.48 -13.47 -18.60
C TRP A 37 -9.81 -13.08 -17.94
N THR A 38 -10.48 -12.05 -18.45
CA THR A 38 -11.79 -11.61 -17.94
C THR A 38 -12.84 -12.71 -18.08
N ALA A 39 -12.88 -13.40 -19.22
CA ALA A 39 -13.78 -14.53 -19.44
C ALA A 39 -13.49 -15.69 -18.47
N LEU A 40 -12.21 -16.05 -18.28
CA LEU A 40 -11.77 -17.06 -17.32
C LEU A 40 -12.14 -16.67 -15.89
N TRP A 41 -11.89 -15.43 -15.51
CA TRP A 41 -12.25 -14.90 -14.19
C TRP A 41 -13.75 -15.03 -13.91
N TRP A 42 -14.58 -14.60 -14.86
CA TRP A 42 -16.03 -14.67 -14.73
C TRP A 42 -16.56 -16.10 -14.63
N TRP A 43 -15.88 -17.04 -15.27
CA TRP A 43 -16.22 -18.46 -15.20
C TRP A 43 -15.81 -19.11 -13.88
N VAL A 44 -14.63 -18.80 -13.34
CA VAL A 44 -14.03 -19.46 -12.16
C VAL A 44 -14.45 -18.79 -10.85
N VAL A 45 -14.48 -17.46 -10.79
CA VAL A 45 -14.63 -16.74 -9.53
C VAL A 45 -16.10 -16.58 -9.13
N ARG A 46 -16.40 -16.73 -7.84
CA ARG A 46 -17.72 -16.52 -7.23
C ARG A 46 -17.59 -15.61 -6.02
N ASP A 47 -18.62 -14.79 -5.76
CA ASP A 47 -18.64 -13.82 -4.66
C ASP A 47 -18.70 -14.48 -3.28
N CYS A 48 -19.37 -15.64 -3.20
CA CYS A 48 -19.55 -16.38 -1.96
C CYS A 48 -19.03 -17.81 -2.07
N PRO A 49 -18.31 -18.31 -1.06
CA PRO A 49 -17.87 -19.71 -1.04
C PRO A 49 -19.01 -20.71 -1.23
N ALA A 50 -20.18 -20.44 -0.60
CA ALA A 50 -21.35 -21.31 -0.68
C ALA A 50 -21.93 -21.48 -2.09
N THR A 51 -21.66 -20.56 -3.02
CA THR A 51 -22.13 -20.62 -4.40
C THR A 51 -21.08 -21.16 -5.38
N HIS A 52 -19.89 -21.54 -4.85
CA HIS A 52 -18.81 -22.04 -5.69
C HIS A 52 -19.03 -23.50 -6.09
N PRO A 53 -19.09 -23.85 -7.40
CA PRO A 53 -19.51 -25.18 -7.83
C PRO A 53 -18.52 -26.30 -7.51
N TRP A 54 -17.28 -25.99 -7.21
CA TRP A 54 -16.21 -26.96 -6.97
C TRP A 54 -15.68 -26.97 -5.53
N ILE A 55 -16.31 -26.25 -4.61
CA ILE A 55 -15.87 -26.24 -3.20
C ILE A 55 -16.28 -27.54 -2.50
N GLY A 56 -15.35 -28.13 -1.75
CA GLY A 56 -15.63 -29.29 -0.92
C GLY A 56 -16.40 -28.90 0.36
N GLU A 57 -17.23 -29.83 0.89
CA GLU A 57 -18.01 -29.57 2.11
C GLU A 57 -17.13 -29.25 3.33
N GLU A 58 -15.99 -29.91 3.48
CA GLU A 58 -15.03 -29.65 4.56
C GLU A 58 -14.41 -28.24 4.44
N GLU A 59 -14.04 -27.85 3.25
CA GLU A 59 -13.48 -26.52 2.97
C GLU A 59 -14.53 -25.44 3.21
N LEU A 60 -15.76 -25.63 2.74
CA LEU A 60 -16.87 -24.71 2.98
C LEU A 60 -17.14 -24.53 4.46
N LYS A 61 -17.17 -25.64 5.22
CA LYS A 61 -17.35 -25.61 6.67
C LYS A 61 -16.20 -24.87 7.36
N TYR A 62 -14.96 -25.16 6.99
CA TYR A 62 -13.77 -24.50 7.54
C TYR A 62 -13.78 -22.99 7.31
N ILE A 63 -14.17 -22.54 6.11
CA ILE A 63 -14.26 -21.11 5.78
C ILE A 63 -15.41 -20.46 6.55
N SER A 64 -16.61 -21.07 6.53
CA SER A 64 -17.80 -20.50 7.15
C SER A 64 -17.65 -20.36 8.66
N GLU A 65 -17.08 -21.35 9.36
CA GLU A 65 -16.82 -21.27 10.81
C GLU A 65 -15.86 -20.12 11.16
N ARG A 66 -14.86 -19.83 10.33
CA ARG A 66 -13.89 -18.75 10.57
C ARG A 66 -14.39 -17.36 10.16
N VAL A 67 -15.23 -17.28 9.15
CA VAL A 67 -15.86 -16.02 8.72
C VAL A 67 -16.96 -15.62 9.69
N GLN A 68 -17.82 -16.55 10.14
CA GLN A 68 -18.87 -16.27 11.11
C GLN A 68 -18.32 -15.79 12.47
N THR A 69 -17.11 -16.21 12.85
CA THR A 69 -16.46 -15.70 14.08
C THR A 69 -16.06 -14.22 13.96
N LYS A 70 -15.99 -13.67 12.76
CA LYS A 70 -15.69 -12.24 12.51
C LYS A 70 -16.94 -11.41 12.20
N GLU A 71 -17.96 -12.00 11.61
CA GLU A 71 -19.26 -11.37 11.40
C GLU A 71 -20.15 -11.75 12.59
N THR A 72 -20.08 -11.00 13.67
CA THR A 72 -21.09 -11.08 14.73
C THR A 72 -22.45 -10.86 14.05
N ALA A 73 -23.29 -11.89 14.06
CA ALA A 73 -24.58 -11.90 13.40
C ALA A 73 -25.37 -10.63 13.75
N GLY A 74 -25.65 -9.78 12.76
CA GLY A 74 -26.44 -8.56 12.93
C GLY A 74 -25.67 -7.25 13.12
N ALA A 75 -24.35 -7.21 13.04
CA ALA A 75 -23.61 -5.96 13.06
C ALA A 75 -23.98 -5.12 11.82
N LYS A 76 -24.80 -4.09 12.01
CA LYS A 76 -25.07 -3.08 10.98
C LYS A 76 -23.73 -2.62 10.39
N LYS A 77 -23.62 -2.57 9.07
CA LYS A 77 -22.43 -2.09 8.35
C LYS A 77 -22.11 -0.68 8.89
N ARG A 78 -21.07 -0.58 9.72
CA ARG A 78 -20.72 0.68 10.39
C ARG A 78 -20.18 1.66 9.35
N LEU A 79 -20.68 2.88 9.36
CA LEU A 79 -20.14 3.95 8.53
C LEU A 79 -18.78 4.40 9.10
N PRO A 80 -17.76 4.58 8.25
CA PRO A 80 -16.46 5.05 8.71
C PRO A 80 -16.56 6.44 9.38
N PRO A 81 -15.90 6.65 10.51
CA PRO A 81 -15.89 7.93 11.19
C PRO A 81 -14.96 8.94 10.47
N TYR A 82 -15.34 9.40 9.30
CA TYR A 82 -14.50 10.22 8.41
C TYR A 82 -13.88 11.43 9.11
N LYS A 83 -14.62 12.12 9.99
CA LYS A 83 -14.09 13.28 10.72
C LYS A 83 -12.93 12.91 11.64
N ALA A 84 -12.99 11.76 12.30
CA ALA A 84 -11.92 11.28 13.17
C ALA A 84 -10.72 10.77 12.35
N ILE A 85 -10.98 10.05 11.28
CA ILE A 85 -9.95 9.57 10.34
C ILE A 85 -9.15 10.76 9.77
N LEU A 86 -9.83 11.78 9.23
CA LEU A 86 -9.18 12.94 8.62
C LEU A 86 -8.44 13.85 9.62
N LYS A 87 -8.75 13.76 10.92
CA LYS A 87 -8.00 14.44 11.99
C LYS A 87 -6.82 13.60 12.53
N SER A 88 -6.72 12.36 12.15
CA SER A 88 -5.70 11.43 12.67
C SER A 88 -4.34 11.69 12.02
N THR A 89 -3.35 12.06 12.81
CA THR A 89 -1.96 12.23 12.34
C THR A 89 -1.36 10.93 11.78
N PRO A 90 -1.52 9.74 12.43
CA PRO A 90 -1.05 8.48 11.87
C PRO A 90 -1.67 8.12 10.51
N PHE A 91 -2.94 8.49 10.29
CA PHE A 91 -3.59 8.30 9.00
C PHE A 91 -2.91 9.11 7.88
N TRP A 92 -2.63 10.39 8.11
CA TRP A 92 -1.93 11.21 7.13
C TRP A 92 -0.48 10.77 6.92
N ALA A 93 0.20 10.31 7.96
CA ALA A 93 1.52 9.70 7.84
C ALA A 93 1.48 8.46 6.91
N LEU A 94 0.47 7.59 7.07
CA LEU A 94 0.24 6.46 6.15
C LEU A 94 -0.01 6.92 4.71
N VAL A 95 -0.85 7.94 4.52
CA VAL A 95 -1.16 8.49 3.18
C VAL A 95 0.10 9.01 2.50
N ILE A 96 0.92 9.78 3.22
CA ILE A 96 2.17 10.34 2.70
C ILE A 96 3.19 9.23 2.40
N LEU A 97 3.31 8.23 3.27
CA LEU A 97 4.18 7.08 3.02
C LEU A 97 3.73 6.30 1.78
N HIS A 98 2.42 6.07 1.64
CA HIS A 98 1.86 5.37 0.50
C HIS A 98 2.04 6.18 -0.80
N PHE A 99 1.89 7.50 -0.74
CA PHE A 99 2.20 8.40 -1.85
C PHE A 99 3.66 8.26 -2.30
N GLY A 100 4.62 8.27 -1.37
CA GLY A 100 6.03 8.04 -1.66
C GLY A 100 6.29 6.67 -2.30
N ASN A 101 5.63 5.62 -1.80
CA ASN A 101 5.71 4.27 -2.37
C ASN A 101 5.18 4.23 -3.82
N MET A 102 4.02 4.84 -4.08
CA MET A 102 3.43 4.90 -5.42
C MET A 102 4.24 5.80 -6.35
N TRP A 103 4.81 6.90 -5.83
CA TRP A 103 5.72 7.74 -6.60
C TRP A 103 6.87 6.93 -7.20
N GLY A 104 7.62 6.20 -6.38
CA GLY A 104 8.73 5.40 -6.87
C GLY A 104 8.33 4.32 -7.86
N LEU A 105 7.19 3.68 -7.62
CA LEU A 105 6.65 2.67 -8.53
C LEU A 105 6.31 3.25 -9.90
N PHE A 106 5.50 4.32 -9.95
CA PHE A 106 5.06 4.94 -11.20
C PHE A 106 6.16 5.76 -11.87
N PHE A 107 7.02 6.41 -11.07
CA PHE A 107 8.18 7.11 -11.58
C PHE A 107 9.09 6.18 -12.40
N LEU A 108 9.49 5.05 -11.83
CA LEU A 108 10.34 4.10 -12.54
C LEU A 108 9.60 3.36 -13.67
N LEU A 109 8.28 3.19 -13.55
CA LEU A 109 7.47 2.58 -14.60
C LEU A 109 7.42 3.44 -15.88
N THR A 110 7.35 4.75 -15.73
CA THR A 110 7.20 5.70 -16.84
C THR A 110 8.51 6.33 -17.27
N ALA A 111 9.31 6.78 -16.31
CA ALA A 111 10.57 7.45 -16.55
C ALA A 111 11.74 6.48 -16.79
N GLY A 112 11.71 5.28 -16.17
CA GLY A 112 12.79 4.30 -16.32
C GLY A 112 13.09 3.91 -17.76
N PRO A 113 12.13 3.42 -18.56
CA PRO A 113 12.35 3.10 -19.96
C PRO A 113 12.80 4.31 -20.80
N ASN A 114 12.22 5.49 -20.52
CA ASN A 114 12.61 6.73 -21.20
C ASN A 114 14.07 7.09 -20.94
N PHE A 115 14.54 6.97 -19.69
CA PHE A 115 15.94 7.16 -19.32
C PHE A 115 16.87 6.16 -20.02
N ILE A 116 16.50 4.85 -20.00
CA ILE A 116 17.28 3.78 -20.61
C ILE A 116 17.41 3.99 -22.12
N THR A 117 16.32 4.36 -22.79
CA THR A 117 16.33 4.54 -24.26
C THR A 117 17.01 5.84 -24.67
N ASN A 118 16.66 6.97 -24.07
CA ASN A 118 17.09 8.29 -24.57
C ASN A 118 18.42 8.76 -24.00
N VAL A 119 18.78 8.35 -22.77
CA VAL A 119 20.02 8.78 -22.11
C VAL A 119 21.09 7.71 -22.19
N LEU A 120 20.74 6.45 -21.97
CA LEU A 120 21.67 5.33 -22.04
C LEU A 120 21.78 4.73 -23.44
N ALA A 121 20.95 5.18 -24.39
CA ALA A 121 20.98 4.83 -25.82
C ALA A 121 20.81 3.33 -26.13
N PHE A 122 19.99 2.61 -25.34
CA PHE A 122 19.62 1.23 -25.65
C PHE A 122 18.48 1.15 -26.66
N ASP A 123 18.49 0.08 -27.47
CA ASP A 123 17.35 -0.27 -28.33
C ASP A 123 16.12 -0.73 -27.52
N LEU A 124 14.97 -0.84 -28.19
CA LEU A 124 13.69 -1.10 -27.53
C LEU A 124 13.62 -2.51 -26.89
N GLY A 125 14.20 -3.52 -27.54
CA GLY A 125 14.20 -4.89 -27.04
C GLY A 125 15.03 -5.04 -25.77
N HIS A 126 16.25 -4.53 -25.75
CA HIS A 126 17.10 -4.50 -24.58
C HIS A 126 16.52 -3.61 -23.49
N THR A 127 15.90 -2.48 -23.82
CA THR A 127 15.20 -1.60 -22.87
C THR A 127 14.09 -2.35 -22.12
N GLY A 128 13.32 -3.19 -22.81
CA GLY A 128 12.25 -3.98 -22.16
C GLY A 128 12.79 -4.94 -21.11
N ILE A 129 13.92 -5.61 -21.35
CA ILE A 129 14.55 -6.52 -20.40
C ILE A 129 15.12 -5.73 -19.21
N LEU A 130 15.86 -4.65 -19.48
CA LEU A 130 16.48 -3.83 -18.43
C LEU A 130 15.42 -3.14 -17.55
N ALA A 131 14.33 -2.68 -18.14
CA ALA A 131 13.22 -2.08 -17.40
C ALA A 131 12.46 -3.09 -16.53
N ALA A 132 12.51 -4.39 -16.83
CA ALA A 132 11.91 -5.43 -15.99
C ALA A 132 12.73 -5.78 -14.75
N LEU A 133 14.06 -5.59 -14.76
CA LEU A 133 14.95 -5.98 -13.65
C LEU A 133 14.59 -5.36 -12.30
N PRO A 134 14.28 -4.04 -12.20
CA PRO A 134 13.88 -3.43 -10.92
C PRO A 134 12.63 -4.06 -10.33
N TYR A 135 11.65 -4.44 -11.17
CA TYR A 135 10.39 -5.06 -10.75
C TYR A 135 10.61 -6.51 -10.32
N LEU A 136 11.52 -7.24 -10.98
CA LEU A 136 11.93 -8.58 -10.58
C LEU A 136 12.62 -8.55 -9.21
N ALA A 137 13.55 -7.63 -9.02
CA ALA A 137 14.21 -7.43 -7.73
C ALA A 137 13.20 -7.08 -6.64
N ARG A 138 12.24 -6.17 -6.92
CA ARG A 138 11.17 -5.82 -6.01
C ARG A 138 10.29 -7.02 -5.65
N LEU A 139 9.94 -7.85 -6.61
CA LEU A 139 9.14 -9.05 -6.38
C LEU A 139 9.86 -10.02 -5.43
N ILE A 140 11.13 -10.34 -5.73
CA ILE A 140 11.95 -11.26 -4.92
C ILE A 140 12.13 -10.72 -3.51
N LEU A 141 12.58 -9.46 -3.38
CA LEU A 141 12.81 -8.85 -2.07
C LEU A 141 11.53 -8.66 -1.28
N ALA A 142 10.40 -8.37 -1.91
CA ALA A 142 9.12 -8.30 -1.22
C ALA A 142 8.66 -9.65 -0.64
N LEU A 143 8.95 -10.76 -1.31
CA LEU A 143 8.71 -12.12 -0.78
C LEU A 143 9.63 -12.40 0.41
N ILE A 144 10.91 -12.07 0.30
CA ILE A 144 11.89 -12.25 1.38
C ILE A 144 11.50 -11.41 2.60
N PHE A 145 11.23 -10.12 2.41
CA PHE A 145 10.81 -9.24 3.51
C PHE A 145 9.48 -9.69 4.12
N GLY A 146 8.51 -10.16 3.32
CA GLY A 146 7.27 -10.73 3.81
C GLY A 146 7.52 -11.89 4.77
N GLN A 147 8.35 -12.86 4.39
CA GLN A 147 8.72 -14.00 5.24
C GLN A 147 9.46 -13.56 6.52
N ILE A 148 10.39 -12.59 6.40
CA ILE A 148 11.10 -12.03 7.56
C ILE A 148 10.09 -11.38 8.52
N GLY A 149 9.16 -10.59 8.02
CA GLY A 149 8.12 -9.94 8.83
C GLY A 149 7.23 -10.95 9.55
N ASP A 150 6.78 -11.98 8.85
CA ASP A 150 5.97 -13.06 9.43
C ASP A 150 6.74 -13.80 10.53
N LEU A 151 8.02 -14.06 10.31
CA LEU A 151 8.87 -14.71 11.31
C LEU A 151 9.04 -13.83 12.57
N ILE A 152 9.30 -12.52 12.40
CA ILE A 152 9.43 -11.57 13.51
C ILE A 152 8.14 -11.50 14.31
N MET A 153 6.98 -11.41 13.63
CA MET A 153 5.66 -11.38 14.28
C MET A 153 5.34 -12.69 14.99
N LYS A 154 5.61 -13.83 14.37
CA LYS A 154 5.37 -15.17 14.96
C LYS A 154 6.21 -15.39 16.21
N LYS A 155 7.46 -14.96 16.20
CA LYS A 155 8.37 -15.06 17.36
C LYS A 155 8.20 -13.93 18.37
N LYS A 156 7.34 -12.94 18.10
CA LYS A 156 7.10 -11.76 18.95
C LYS A 156 8.39 -10.99 19.31
N TRP A 157 9.37 -10.94 18.41
CA TRP A 157 10.62 -10.23 18.63
C TRP A 157 10.47 -8.71 18.67
N MET A 158 9.50 -8.17 17.94
CA MET A 158 9.23 -6.74 17.86
C MET A 158 7.73 -6.48 17.92
N SER A 159 7.32 -5.30 18.41
CA SER A 159 5.95 -4.82 18.30
C SER A 159 5.58 -4.49 16.85
N LYS A 160 4.28 -4.43 16.53
CA LYS A 160 3.82 -4.04 15.19
C LYS A 160 4.35 -2.66 14.80
N ASP A 161 4.26 -1.68 15.71
CA ASP A 161 4.78 -0.32 15.48
C ASP A 161 6.28 -0.33 15.17
N ALA A 162 7.06 -1.10 15.94
CA ALA A 162 8.49 -1.23 15.73
C ALA A 162 8.84 -1.88 14.38
N ILE A 163 8.06 -2.86 13.92
CA ILE A 163 8.22 -3.44 12.58
C ILE A 163 7.92 -2.39 11.50
N ARG A 164 6.77 -1.69 11.62
CA ARG A 164 6.36 -0.68 10.61
C ARG A 164 7.43 0.40 10.48
N LYS A 165 7.88 0.99 11.59
CA LYS A 165 8.90 2.03 11.61
C LYS A 165 10.30 1.51 11.25
N GLY A 166 10.66 0.32 11.73
CA GLY A 166 11.98 -0.27 11.50
C GLY A 166 12.27 -0.62 10.04
N PHE A 167 11.24 -0.94 9.24
CA PHE A 167 11.40 -1.22 7.81
C PHE A 167 11.25 0.00 6.90
N VAL A 168 10.83 1.17 7.41
CA VAL A 168 10.75 2.42 6.61
C VAL A 168 12.10 2.86 6.04
N PRO A 169 13.21 2.82 6.78
CA PRO A 169 14.51 3.13 6.20
C PRO A 169 14.86 2.29 4.98
N ILE A 170 14.53 0.99 5.01
CA ILE A 170 14.80 0.06 3.92
C ILE A 170 13.86 0.29 2.75
N SER A 171 12.58 0.60 3.01
CA SER A 171 11.56 0.73 1.97
C SER A 171 11.49 2.11 1.31
N HIS A 172 11.97 3.18 1.99
CA HIS A 172 11.84 4.55 1.51
C HIS A 172 13.14 5.35 1.59
N ILE A 173 13.85 5.38 2.74
CA ILE A 173 15.03 6.24 2.88
C ILE A 173 16.17 5.73 1.99
N LEU A 174 16.50 4.46 2.09
CA LEU A 174 17.59 3.87 1.32
C LEU A 174 17.32 3.88 -0.20
N PRO A 175 16.11 3.53 -0.69
CA PRO A 175 15.74 3.75 -2.09
C PRO A 175 15.91 5.19 -2.57
N GLY A 176 15.49 6.16 -1.76
CA GLY A 176 15.68 7.58 -2.07
C GLY A 176 17.16 7.98 -2.17
N LEU A 177 17.99 7.52 -1.25
CA LEU A 177 19.43 7.75 -1.29
C LEU A 177 20.08 7.13 -2.54
N LEU A 178 19.67 5.93 -2.93
CA LEU A 178 20.17 5.28 -4.15
C LEU A 178 19.80 6.08 -5.42
N LEU A 179 18.58 6.66 -5.47
CA LEU A 179 18.20 7.56 -6.57
C LEU A 179 19.01 8.86 -6.56
N ALA A 180 19.37 9.40 -5.39
CA ALA A 180 20.27 10.56 -5.32
C ALA A 180 21.69 10.20 -5.80
N ILE A 181 22.22 9.05 -5.38
CA ILE A 181 23.54 8.55 -5.81
C ILE A 181 23.57 8.30 -7.33
N GLN A 182 22.42 7.95 -7.94
CA GLN A 182 22.27 7.79 -9.39
C GLN A 182 22.77 9.01 -10.17
N THR A 183 22.63 10.21 -9.64
CA THR A 183 23.09 11.43 -10.29
C THR A 183 24.63 11.57 -10.37
N LEU A 184 25.35 10.77 -9.58
CA LEU A 184 26.81 10.77 -9.53
C LEU A 184 27.44 9.76 -10.52
N THR A 185 26.64 8.88 -11.12
CA THR A 185 27.15 7.82 -12.01
C THR A 185 27.46 8.29 -13.43
N GLY A 186 27.03 9.50 -13.77
CA GLY A 186 27.20 10.05 -15.12
C GLY A 186 26.52 9.16 -16.19
N CYS A 187 27.29 8.77 -17.20
CA CYS A 187 26.83 7.90 -18.29
C CYS A 187 27.19 6.42 -18.08
N ASP A 188 27.62 6.00 -16.88
CA ASP A 188 27.91 4.59 -16.63
C ASP A 188 26.63 3.78 -16.51
N VAL A 189 26.33 3.07 -17.57
CA VAL A 189 25.12 2.29 -17.74
C VAL A 189 24.98 1.20 -16.67
N ASN A 190 26.06 0.53 -16.33
CA ASN A 190 26.01 -0.59 -15.40
C ASN A 190 25.63 -0.12 -13.98
N TRP A 191 26.27 0.95 -13.51
CA TRP A 191 25.93 1.56 -12.23
C TRP A 191 24.51 2.12 -12.22
N ALA A 192 24.08 2.77 -13.30
CA ALA A 192 22.72 3.30 -13.43
C ALA A 192 21.66 2.20 -13.24
N ILE A 193 21.79 1.08 -13.96
CA ILE A 193 20.87 -0.05 -13.88
C ILE A 193 20.90 -0.69 -12.49
N VAL A 194 22.09 -0.88 -11.90
CA VAL A 194 22.24 -1.46 -10.57
C VAL A 194 21.54 -0.62 -9.51
N LEU A 195 21.77 0.71 -9.50
CA LEU A 195 21.20 1.61 -8.50
C LEU A 195 19.68 1.70 -8.61
N ILE A 196 19.14 1.81 -9.83
CA ILE A 196 17.70 1.82 -10.08
C ILE A 196 17.08 0.47 -9.62
N THR A 197 17.74 -0.65 -9.97
CA THR A 197 17.28 -1.98 -9.59
C THR A 197 17.28 -2.18 -8.08
N LEU A 198 18.34 -1.77 -7.39
CA LEU A 198 18.41 -1.83 -5.93
C LEU A 198 17.40 -0.90 -5.27
N SER A 199 17.21 0.31 -5.78
CA SER A 199 16.24 1.27 -5.25
C SER A 199 14.83 0.67 -5.25
N LEU A 200 14.33 0.22 -6.40
CA LEU A 200 13.00 -0.38 -6.47
C LEU A 200 12.94 -1.74 -5.76
N GLY A 201 14.00 -2.51 -5.81
CA GLY A 201 14.10 -3.80 -5.10
C GLY A 201 13.90 -3.63 -3.59
N LEU A 202 14.63 -2.73 -2.95
CA LEU A 202 14.53 -2.45 -1.51
C LEU A 202 13.17 -1.85 -1.14
N ASN A 203 12.53 -1.09 -2.04
CA ASN A 203 11.15 -0.66 -1.86
C ASN A 203 10.18 -1.84 -1.70
N GLY A 204 10.53 -3.06 -2.08
CA GLY A 204 9.79 -4.28 -1.77
C GLY A 204 9.48 -4.46 -0.28
N ALA A 205 10.28 -3.90 0.64
CA ALA A 205 10.02 -3.86 2.07
C ALA A 205 8.74 -3.05 2.43
N SER A 206 8.15 -2.33 1.48
CA SER A 206 6.84 -1.66 1.64
C SER A 206 5.71 -2.62 2.00
N THR A 207 5.86 -3.91 1.72
CA THR A 207 4.95 -4.97 2.19
C THR A 207 4.85 -5.04 3.71
N LEU A 208 5.88 -4.63 4.43
CA LEU A 208 5.92 -4.59 5.90
C LEU A 208 5.60 -3.19 6.47
N THR A 209 5.44 -2.18 5.64
CA THR A 209 5.17 -0.79 6.07
C THR A 209 3.77 -0.36 5.65
N ASN A 210 3.64 0.52 4.68
CA ASN A 210 2.37 1.14 4.26
C ASN A 210 1.29 0.16 3.78
N LEU A 211 1.65 -0.97 3.17
CA LEU A 211 0.64 -1.90 2.63
C LEU A 211 -0.15 -2.64 3.72
N GLN A 212 0.42 -2.82 4.90
CA GLN A 212 -0.25 -3.47 6.04
C GLN A 212 -0.79 -2.47 7.08
N ASN A 213 -0.26 -1.25 7.11
CA ASN A 213 -0.52 -0.29 8.16
C ASN A 213 -2.00 0.15 8.25
N ALA A 214 -2.73 0.17 7.15
CA ALA A 214 -4.17 0.45 7.18
C ALA A 214 -4.95 -0.56 8.04
N HIS A 215 -4.56 -1.84 8.01
CA HIS A 215 -5.13 -2.88 8.86
C HIS A 215 -4.71 -2.76 10.33
N ASP A 216 -3.51 -2.23 10.58
CA ASP A 216 -3.05 -2.00 11.95
C ASP A 216 -3.79 -0.84 12.59
N LEU A 217 -3.95 0.27 11.87
CA LEU A 217 -4.61 1.49 12.38
C LEU A 217 -6.10 1.28 12.66
N ALA A 218 -6.82 0.60 11.77
CA ALA A 218 -8.24 0.35 11.93
C ALA A 218 -8.67 -0.92 11.19
N PRO A 219 -8.65 -2.07 11.85
CA PRO A 219 -9.13 -3.33 11.26
C PRO A 219 -10.57 -3.24 10.72
N ASN A 220 -11.46 -2.49 11.40
CA ASN A 220 -12.86 -2.32 10.99
C ASN A 220 -13.04 -1.45 9.74
N PHE A 221 -12.10 -0.57 9.44
CA PHE A 221 -12.16 0.42 8.36
C PHE A 221 -10.94 0.37 7.43
N ALA A 222 -10.16 -0.70 7.47
CA ALA A 222 -8.91 -0.83 6.71
C ALA A 222 -9.09 -0.59 5.21
N GLY A 223 -10.19 -1.11 4.63
CA GLY A 223 -10.51 -0.89 3.22
C GLY A 223 -10.76 0.58 2.87
N THR A 224 -11.43 1.32 3.77
CA THR A 224 -11.66 2.77 3.58
C THR A 224 -10.35 3.56 3.67
N LEU A 225 -9.52 3.28 4.68
CA LEU A 225 -8.23 3.93 4.84
C LEU A 225 -7.33 3.69 3.64
N TYR A 226 -7.23 2.43 3.23
CA TYR A 226 -6.42 2.06 2.09
C TYR A 226 -6.97 2.64 0.79
N GLY A 227 -8.29 2.68 0.62
CA GLY A 227 -8.93 3.31 -0.55
C GLY A 227 -8.59 4.79 -0.69
N ILE A 228 -8.64 5.56 0.41
CA ILE A 228 -8.26 6.98 0.39
C ILE A 228 -6.75 7.13 0.12
N ALA A 229 -5.92 6.37 0.82
CA ALA A 229 -4.47 6.42 0.63
C ALA A 229 -4.07 6.05 -0.81
N ASN A 230 -4.69 5.01 -1.38
CA ASN A 230 -4.42 4.57 -2.74
C ASN A 230 -4.93 5.56 -3.80
N CYS A 231 -6.06 6.21 -3.56
CA CYS A 231 -6.58 7.27 -4.45
C CYS A 231 -5.56 8.41 -4.56
N LEU A 232 -5.08 8.92 -3.43
CA LEU A 232 -4.09 9.99 -3.39
C LEU A 232 -2.72 9.52 -3.91
N GLY A 233 -2.30 8.30 -3.57
CA GLY A 233 -1.07 7.70 -4.07
C GLY A 233 -1.07 7.50 -5.58
N SER A 234 -2.18 7.06 -6.15
CA SER A 234 -2.31 6.83 -7.60
C SER A 234 -2.20 8.11 -8.43
N ALA A 235 -2.44 9.28 -7.83
CA ALA A 235 -2.21 10.56 -8.50
C ALA A 235 -0.75 10.74 -8.98
N THR A 236 0.21 10.05 -8.36
CA THR A 236 1.61 10.03 -8.80
C THR A 236 1.78 9.45 -10.20
N GLY A 237 0.85 8.60 -10.65
CA GLY A 237 0.86 8.00 -11.98
C GLY A 237 0.69 9.00 -13.13
N PHE A 238 0.09 10.17 -12.88
CA PHE A 238 0.05 11.26 -13.85
C PHE A 238 0.96 12.44 -13.47
N ILE A 239 1.19 12.69 -12.17
CA ILE A 239 2.07 13.78 -11.73
C ILE A 239 3.51 13.53 -12.19
N SER A 240 4.01 12.30 -12.00
CA SER A 240 5.38 11.95 -12.38
C SER A 240 5.67 12.13 -13.89
N PRO A 241 4.88 11.59 -14.84
CA PRO A 241 5.08 11.83 -16.25
C PRO A 241 4.98 13.31 -16.66
N ILE A 242 4.10 14.10 -16.02
CA ILE A 242 4.00 15.54 -16.28
C ILE A 242 5.31 16.26 -15.92
N ILE A 243 5.86 15.96 -14.73
CA ILE A 243 7.13 16.56 -14.29
C ILE A 243 8.27 16.15 -15.21
N VAL A 244 8.37 14.86 -15.55
CA VAL A 244 9.40 14.35 -16.48
C VAL A 244 9.25 15.02 -17.83
N GLY A 245 8.06 15.05 -18.43
CA GLY A 245 7.79 15.66 -19.72
C GLY A 245 8.10 17.16 -19.75
N TYR A 246 7.76 17.89 -18.67
CA TYR A 246 8.07 19.32 -18.55
C TYR A 246 9.58 19.56 -18.51
N LEU A 247 10.30 18.84 -17.67
CA LEU A 247 11.74 19.01 -17.49
C LEU A 247 12.54 18.57 -18.73
N THR A 248 12.08 17.57 -19.47
CA THR A 248 12.75 17.06 -20.67
C THR A 248 12.24 17.67 -21.98
N SER A 249 11.31 18.65 -21.91
CA SER A 249 10.67 19.24 -23.09
C SER A 249 11.62 20.02 -24.01
N THR A 250 12.61 20.71 -23.44
CA THR A 250 13.56 21.53 -24.18
C THR A 250 14.85 20.78 -24.45
N HIS A 251 15.39 20.12 -23.46
CA HIS A 251 16.58 19.27 -23.52
C HIS A 251 16.32 17.97 -22.76
N ASN A 252 16.71 16.84 -23.33
CA ASN A 252 16.58 15.53 -22.71
C ASN A 252 17.98 14.95 -22.44
N GLY A 253 18.74 15.66 -21.59
CA GLY A 253 20.12 15.33 -21.24
C GLY A 253 20.27 14.92 -19.78
N LEU A 254 21.50 14.57 -19.39
CA LEU A 254 21.83 14.15 -18.02
C LEU A 254 21.45 15.18 -16.95
N HIS A 255 21.57 16.47 -17.27
CA HIS A 255 21.30 17.55 -16.30
C HIS A 255 19.83 17.58 -15.88
N GLU A 256 18.90 17.44 -16.84
CA GLU A 256 17.45 17.36 -16.58
C GLU A 256 17.13 16.10 -15.76
N TRP A 257 17.76 14.97 -16.10
CA TRP A 257 17.58 13.72 -15.38
C TRP A 257 18.14 13.75 -13.96
N HIS A 258 19.22 14.48 -13.68
CA HIS A 258 19.67 14.70 -12.30
C HIS A 258 18.59 15.38 -11.47
N THR A 259 17.96 16.43 -12.01
CA THR A 259 16.84 17.11 -11.33
C THR A 259 15.67 16.16 -11.08
N ILE A 260 15.31 15.35 -12.07
CA ILE A 260 14.24 14.37 -11.98
C ILE A 260 14.53 13.33 -10.88
N PHE A 261 15.75 12.80 -10.82
CA PHE A 261 16.15 11.84 -9.76
C PHE A 261 16.19 12.49 -8.38
N TYR A 262 16.61 13.75 -8.24
CA TYR A 262 16.57 14.47 -6.96
C TYR A 262 15.13 14.69 -6.48
N ILE A 263 14.20 15.01 -7.37
CA ILE A 263 12.76 15.09 -7.01
C ILE A 263 12.27 13.73 -6.51
N GLY A 264 12.55 12.66 -7.24
CA GLY A 264 12.16 11.30 -6.84
C GLY A 264 12.75 10.88 -5.49
N SER A 265 14.04 11.16 -5.28
CA SER A 265 14.76 10.94 -4.02
C SER A 265 14.11 11.71 -2.86
N SER A 266 13.81 12.99 -3.06
CA SER A 266 13.23 13.86 -2.04
C SER A 266 11.85 13.37 -1.60
N VAL A 267 11.01 12.93 -2.54
CA VAL A 267 9.68 12.38 -2.22
C VAL A 267 9.79 11.09 -1.40
N TYR A 268 10.69 10.19 -1.78
CA TYR A 268 10.93 8.96 -1.03
C TYR A 268 11.41 9.24 0.41
N ILE A 269 12.47 10.05 0.56
CA ILE A 269 13.09 10.33 1.86
C ILE A 269 12.11 11.10 2.75
N ALA A 270 11.44 12.13 2.24
CA ALA A 270 10.50 12.93 3.01
C ALA A 270 9.32 12.09 3.50
N SER A 271 8.74 11.24 2.64
CA SER A 271 7.64 10.36 3.04
C SER A 271 8.05 9.37 4.12
N GLY A 272 9.25 8.80 4.01
CA GLY A 272 9.81 7.91 5.03
C GLY A 272 10.04 8.61 6.37
N ILE A 273 10.65 9.79 6.37
CA ILE A 273 10.91 10.59 7.58
C ILE A 273 9.60 10.98 8.27
N ILE A 274 8.60 11.46 7.52
CA ILE A 274 7.29 11.85 8.07
C ILE A 274 6.63 10.64 8.75
N PHE A 275 6.64 9.48 8.12
CA PHE A 275 6.05 8.29 8.74
C PHE A 275 6.84 7.83 9.98
N TRP A 276 8.16 7.95 9.98
CA TRP A 276 8.97 7.58 11.14
C TRP A 276 8.54 8.33 12.40
N PHE A 277 8.31 9.63 12.28
CA PHE A 277 7.93 10.47 13.42
C PHE A 277 6.44 10.44 13.74
N PHE A 278 5.57 10.39 12.74
CA PHE A 278 4.12 10.58 12.89
C PHE A 278 3.30 9.32 12.64
N GLY A 279 3.89 8.26 12.09
CA GLY A 279 3.23 6.98 11.87
C GLY A 279 2.99 6.21 13.16
N SER A 280 2.06 5.27 13.12
CA SER A 280 1.78 4.33 14.21
C SER A 280 1.41 2.97 13.64
N GLY A 281 1.79 1.90 14.36
CA GLY A 281 1.34 0.53 14.11
C GLY A 281 0.23 0.06 15.04
N ASP A 282 -0.31 0.95 15.87
CA ASP A 282 -1.32 0.63 16.88
C ASP A 282 -2.73 0.99 16.42
N VAL A 283 -3.72 0.22 16.90
CA VAL A 283 -5.13 0.46 16.61
C VAL A 283 -5.54 1.82 17.18
N GLN A 284 -6.17 2.62 16.34
CA GLN A 284 -6.59 3.96 16.69
C GLN A 284 -7.91 3.95 17.47
N SER A 285 -8.06 4.87 18.42
CA SER A 285 -9.24 4.98 19.30
C SER A 285 -10.57 5.14 18.55
N TRP A 286 -10.54 5.70 17.35
CA TRP A 286 -11.73 5.87 16.51
C TRP A 286 -12.17 4.59 15.77
N ASN A 287 -11.39 3.50 15.86
CA ASN A 287 -11.80 2.20 15.31
C ASN A 287 -13.03 1.62 16.02
N ASP A 288 -13.22 1.92 17.32
CA ASP A 288 -14.27 1.34 18.18
C ASP A 288 -15.10 2.43 18.91
N LEU A 289 -15.27 3.61 18.32
CA LEU A 289 -15.95 4.76 18.93
C LEU A 289 -17.35 4.47 19.48
N GLU A 290 -18.14 3.60 18.81
CA GLU A 290 -19.47 3.24 19.27
C GLU A 290 -19.46 2.32 20.50
N GLU A 291 -18.47 1.46 20.64
CA GLU A 291 -18.33 0.62 21.83
C GLU A 291 -17.96 1.45 23.06
N THR A 292 -17.17 2.51 22.85
CA THR A 292 -16.79 3.44 23.91
C THR A 292 -17.94 4.37 24.30
N ALA A 293 -18.79 4.78 23.35
CA ALA A 293 -19.98 5.56 23.62
C ALA A 293 -21.02 4.71 24.40
N ASN A 294 -21.27 3.51 23.95
CA ASN A 294 -22.22 2.58 24.61
C ASN A 294 -21.77 2.20 26.04
N LYS A 295 -20.46 2.03 26.26
CA LYS A 295 -19.91 1.81 27.61
C LYS A 295 -20.06 3.04 28.52
N ARG A 296 -19.94 4.26 28.00
CA ARG A 296 -20.17 5.50 28.76
C ARG A 296 -21.64 5.68 29.13
N ASP A 297 -22.54 5.35 28.20
CA ASP A 297 -23.98 5.43 28.43
C ASP A 297 -24.44 4.38 29.48
N VAL A 298 -23.89 3.17 29.46
CA VAL A 298 -24.17 2.14 30.47
C VAL A 298 -23.62 2.53 31.84
N VAL A 299 -22.39 3.04 31.92
CA VAL A 299 -21.80 3.54 33.18
C VAL A 299 -22.54 4.79 33.69
N GLY A 300 -23.03 5.64 32.80
CA GLY A 300 -23.86 6.79 33.13
C GLY A 300 -25.21 6.38 33.74
N ILE A 301 -25.84 5.34 33.19
CA ILE A 301 -27.11 4.79 33.71
C ILE A 301 -26.90 4.09 35.06
N GLU A 302 -25.82 3.35 35.25
CA GLU A 302 -25.49 2.76 36.56
C GLU A 302 -25.26 3.81 37.65
N ASN A 303 -24.56 4.90 37.35
CA ASN A 303 -24.34 5.97 38.31
C ASN A 303 -25.62 6.74 38.67
N VAL A 304 -26.51 6.96 37.68
CA VAL A 304 -27.83 7.60 37.93
C VAL A 304 -28.73 6.69 38.76
N SER A 305 -28.69 5.37 38.53
CA SER A 305 -29.50 4.45 39.32
C SER A 305 -29.05 4.30 40.78
N PHE A 306 -27.77 4.52 41.10
CA PHE A 306 -27.26 4.47 42.46
C PHE A 306 -27.63 5.75 43.26
N ASP A 307 -27.56 6.92 42.62
CA ASP A 307 -27.94 8.19 43.28
C ASP A 307 -29.44 8.25 43.54
N ASP A 308 -30.31 7.76 42.66
CA ASP A 308 -31.76 7.71 42.82
C ASP A 308 -32.21 6.74 43.95
N VAL A 309 -31.46 5.64 44.16
CA VAL A 309 -31.76 4.67 45.24
C VAL A 309 -31.39 5.22 46.65
N GLU A 310 -30.36 6.08 46.74
CA GLU A 310 -29.95 6.66 48.00
C GLU A 310 -30.89 7.79 48.43
N VAL A 311 -31.43 8.58 47.50
CA VAL A 311 -32.41 9.65 47.78
C VAL A 311 -33.75 9.09 48.26
N ASP A 312 -34.24 7.97 47.67
CA ASP A 312 -35.52 7.33 48.05
C ASP A 312 -35.45 6.69 49.44
N LYS A 313 -34.29 6.25 49.92
CA LYS A 313 -34.11 5.73 51.28
C LYS A 313 -34.15 6.80 52.35
N ASN A 314 -33.68 8.01 52.06
CA ASN A 314 -33.75 9.12 53.03
C ASN A 314 -35.16 9.70 53.16
N ASP A 315 -35.92 9.77 52.06
CA ASP A 315 -37.31 10.29 52.08
C ASP A 315 -38.29 9.36 52.79
N LYS A 316 -38.07 8.03 52.84
CA LYS A 316 -38.84 7.08 53.61
C LYS A 316 -38.56 7.15 55.11
N LYS A 317 -37.33 7.48 55.51
CA LYS A 317 -36.97 7.59 56.92
C LYS A 317 -37.58 8.81 57.62
N ASP A 318 -37.80 9.88 56.86
CA ASP A 318 -38.43 11.13 57.37
C ASP A 318 -39.98 11.05 57.43
N ARG A 319 -40.60 10.07 56.79
CA ARG A 319 -42.06 9.79 56.88
C ARG A 319 -42.48 8.87 57.98
N GLU A 320 -41.54 8.08 58.54
CA GLU A 320 -41.83 7.19 59.70
C GLU A 320 -41.61 7.89 61.06
N THR A 321 -41.12 9.15 61.08
CA THR A 321 -40.84 9.94 62.30
C THR A 321 -41.78 11.14 62.50
N ARG A 322 -42.92 11.18 61.76
CA ARG A 322 -44.03 12.14 61.99
C ARG A 322 -45.36 11.34 62.30
#